data_0778eb1f12c3447181437b0d1c9c8736
#
_entry.id   0778eb1f12c3447181437b0d1c9c8736
#
_cell.length_a   1.000
_cell.length_b   1.000
_cell.length_c   1.000
_cell.angle_alpha   90.00
_cell.angle_beta   90.00
_cell.angle_gamma   90.00
#
_symmetry.space_group_name_H-M   'P 1'
#
loop_
_entity.id
_entity.type
_entity.pdbx_description
1 polymer ?
#
loop_
_entity_poly.entity_id
_entity_poly.type
_entity_poly.pdbx_seq_one_letter_code
_entity_poly.pdbx_strand_id
1 'polypeptide(L)'
;MKKTNTLCIAALLMLCSRAVLAQDLSGDWQGALSIGTQQLRLILHIDKADDASWKATLASIDQSPDRGARMPADAVTVAGTSFKMTVAAIRGSFDGTIASDGNSIAGTWTQGAPLPLTLTRATPATAWKDPSPHTASFVTSERDVKLEVLDWGGPSTGRTLVLVPGLGNTAHIFDVLATKLTARYHVIGVTRRGFGDSSAPASGYGADRLGDDVLAVIDALKISKPVLAGHSLGGEELSSIGSRYPERVAGLIYLDAGYSYAYYAPDIEPFPAPPTTSLPPIMQGIMSGRQNYTRIPVPILAIYALPHDPGAAAPAAVRAQTEANDVKAEAQAKAFEAGLPTARVVRIPRANHYVFVSNEADVLREMETFIASLK
;
A
#
# COMPACT_ATOMS: atom_id res chain seq x y z
N MET A 1 -30.50 90.21 1.34
CA MET A 1 -30.87 88.88 0.88
C MET A 1 -29.60 88.06 0.69
N LYS A 2 -29.23 87.26 1.68
CA LYS A 2 -28.04 86.37 1.63
C LYS A 2 -28.53 84.96 1.38
N LYS A 3 -28.13 84.35 0.25
CA LYS A 3 -28.38 82.90 -0.09
C LYS A 3 -27.28 82.06 0.55
N THR A 4 -27.64 81.23 1.46
CA THR A 4 -26.80 80.19 2.04
C THR A 4 -26.83 78.97 1.17
N ASN A 5 -25.68 78.57 0.59
CA ASN A 5 -25.49 77.27 -0.11
C ASN A 5 -25.12 76.21 0.89
N THR A 6 -25.96 75.26 1.08
CA THR A 6 -25.66 74.05 1.88
C THR A 6 -25.02 73.02 0.96
N LEU A 7 -23.77 72.66 1.19
CA LEU A 7 -23.00 71.64 0.50
C LEU A 7 -23.26 70.30 1.20
N CYS A 8 -24.01 69.39 0.56
CA CYS A 8 -24.12 67.99 1.03
C CYS A 8 -22.90 67.20 0.57
N ILE A 9 -22.05 66.81 1.50
CA ILE A 9 -20.96 65.84 1.27
C ILE A 9 -21.51 64.45 1.47
N ALA A 10 -21.75 63.73 0.37
CA ALA A 10 -22.07 62.30 0.39
C ALA A 10 -20.78 61.50 0.56
N ALA A 11 -20.57 60.95 1.75
CA ALA A 11 -19.47 60.01 2.01
C ALA A 11 -19.78 58.66 1.39
N LEU A 12 -19.11 58.33 0.28
CA LEU A 12 -19.17 57.03 -0.39
C LEU A 12 -18.29 56.01 0.39
N LEU A 13 -18.90 55.20 1.25
CA LEU A 13 -18.25 54.07 1.89
C LEU A 13 -18.01 52.99 0.83
N MET A 14 -16.81 52.92 0.25
CA MET A 14 -16.34 51.75 -0.52
C MET A 14 -16.13 50.60 0.44
N LEU A 15 -17.09 49.68 0.49
CA LEU A 15 -16.85 48.34 1.02
C LEU A 15 -15.89 47.60 0.06
N CYS A 16 -14.60 47.61 0.39
CA CYS A 16 -13.65 46.70 -0.21
C CYS A 16 -13.98 45.28 0.25
N SER A 17 -14.84 44.60 -0.48
CA SER A 17 -14.97 43.13 -0.39
C SER A 17 -13.62 42.56 -0.80
N ARG A 18 -12.76 42.24 0.16
CA ARG A 18 -11.59 41.39 -0.10
C ARG A 18 -12.16 40.02 -0.56
N ALA A 19 -12.07 39.74 -1.84
CA ALA A 19 -12.21 38.40 -2.32
C ALA A 19 -11.17 37.56 -1.57
N VAL A 20 -11.61 36.73 -0.64
CA VAL A 20 -10.76 35.72 -0.03
C VAL A 20 -10.45 34.75 -1.17
N LEU A 21 -9.30 34.89 -1.80
CA LEU A 21 -8.80 33.90 -2.73
C LEU A 21 -8.78 32.59 -1.96
N ALA A 22 -9.48 31.57 -2.50
CA ALA A 22 -9.45 30.26 -1.92
C ALA A 22 -8.00 29.80 -1.82
N GLN A 23 -7.53 29.58 -0.59
CA GLN A 23 -6.15 29.15 -0.37
C GLN A 23 -5.95 27.79 -1.03
N ASP A 24 -4.90 27.64 -1.80
CA ASP A 24 -4.48 26.36 -2.34
C ASP A 24 -3.91 25.51 -1.21
N LEU A 25 -4.61 24.41 -0.88
CA LEU A 25 -4.21 23.46 0.14
C LEU A 25 -3.46 22.26 -0.42
N SER A 26 -3.26 22.18 -1.73
CA SER A 26 -2.59 21.06 -2.38
C SER A 26 -1.19 20.83 -1.83
N GLY A 27 -0.79 19.57 -1.73
CA GLY A 27 0.51 19.12 -1.24
C GLY A 27 0.46 18.38 0.08
N ASP A 28 1.63 18.16 0.66
CA ASP A 28 1.80 17.37 1.87
C ASP A 28 1.72 18.23 3.14
N TRP A 29 1.02 17.68 4.11
CA TRP A 29 0.84 18.23 5.46
C TRP A 29 1.26 17.19 6.48
N GLN A 30 1.84 17.61 7.58
CA GLN A 30 2.32 16.71 8.62
C GLN A 30 1.95 17.20 10.01
N GLY A 31 1.67 16.27 10.91
CA GLY A 31 1.37 16.54 12.31
C GLY A 31 1.54 15.29 13.17
N ALA A 32 1.38 15.44 14.48
CA ALA A 32 1.46 14.31 15.38
C ALA A 32 0.31 14.34 16.40
N LEU A 33 -0.31 13.17 16.59
CA LEU A 33 -1.27 12.93 17.68
C LEU A 33 -0.53 12.47 18.92
N SER A 34 -0.83 13.08 20.05
CA SER A 34 -0.31 12.65 21.36
C SER A 34 -1.30 11.71 22.02
N ILE A 35 -0.90 10.44 22.20
CA ILE A 35 -1.72 9.41 22.87
C ILE A 35 -0.94 8.90 24.08
N GLY A 36 -1.26 9.44 25.26
CA GLY A 36 -0.47 9.19 26.47
C GLY A 36 0.97 9.69 26.30
N THR A 37 1.94 8.79 26.40
CA THR A 37 3.37 9.08 26.20
C THR A 37 3.85 8.89 24.75
N GLN A 38 2.98 8.41 23.86
CA GLN A 38 3.33 8.14 22.47
C GLN A 38 2.91 9.29 21.56
N GLN A 39 3.71 9.51 20.52
CA GLN A 39 3.39 10.41 19.43
C GLN A 39 3.17 9.60 18.17
N LEU A 40 2.03 9.79 17.52
CA LEU A 40 1.72 9.17 16.23
C LEU A 40 1.82 10.22 15.13
N ARG A 41 2.83 10.10 14.29
CA ARG A 41 3.04 11.00 13.17
C ARG A 41 2.09 10.67 12.03
N LEU A 42 1.46 11.70 11.50
CA LEU A 42 0.52 11.63 10.40
C LEU A 42 1.05 12.46 9.23
N ILE A 43 0.87 11.94 8.02
CA ILE A 43 1.05 12.67 6.77
C ILE A 43 -0.30 12.71 6.07
N LEU A 44 -0.75 13.91 5.73
CA LEU A 44 -1.95 14.16 4.95
C LEU A 44 -1.52 14.75 3.60
N HIS A 45 -1.82 14.05 2.51
CA HIS A 45 -1.67 14.59 1.16
C HIS A 45 -3.01 15.11 0.69
N ILE A 46 -3.06 16.37 0.26
CA ILE A 46 -4.28 17.03 -0.21
C ILE A 46 -4.11 17.38 -1.68
N ASP A 47 -5.11 17.01 -2.48
CA ASP A 47 -5.19 17.33 -3.90
C ASP A 47 -6.50 18.04 -4.25
N LYS A 48 -6.43 18.88 -5.27
CA LYS A 48 -7.61 19.46 -5.89
C LYS A 48 -7.95 18.66 -7.15
N ALA A 49 -9.13 18.05 -7.18
CA ALA A 49 -9.59 17.31 -8.34
C ALA A 49 -10.03 18.25 -9.50
N ASP A 50 -10.18 17.69 -10.69
CA ASP A 50 -10.56 18.44 -11.90
C ASP A 50 -11.92 19.13 -11.77
N ASP A 51 -12.86 18.58 -10.99
CA ASP A 51 -14.16 19.17 -10.66
C ASP A 51 -14.10 20.24 -9.56
N ALA A 52 -12.88 20.66 -9.19
CA ALA A 52 -12.58 21.60 -8.11
C ALA A 52 -12.93 21.08 -6.69
N SER A 53 -13.33 19.82 -6.52
CA SER A 53 -13.47 19.17 -5.21
C SER A 53 -12.09 18.90 -4.60
N TRP A 54 -12.06 18.73 -3.28
CA TRP A 54 -10.84 18.37 -2.56
C TRP A 54 -10.82 16.86 -2.30
N LYS A 55 -9.66 16.27 -2.48
CA LYS A 55 -9.34 14.88 -2.10
C LYS A 55 -8.19 14.88 -1.11
N ALA A 56 -8.13 13.86 -0.27
CA ALA A 56 -6.97 13.68 0.59
C ALA A 56 -6.69 12.21 0.85
N THR A 57 -5.44 11.91 1.16
CA THR A 57 -5.02 10.60 1.67
C THR A 57 -4.24 10.79 2.96
N LEU A 58 -4.46 9.89 3.91
CA LEU A 58 -3.84 9.90 5.24
C LEU A 58 -2.90 8.71 5.39
N ALA A 59 -1.67 8.95 5.84
CA ALA A 59 -0.73 7.93 6.26
C ALA A 59 -0.37 8.11 7.75
N SER A 60 -0.26 6.97 8.46
CA SER A 60 0.27 6.92 9.84
C SER A 60 1.57 6.15 9.83
N ILE A 61 2.70 6.86 9.77
CA ILE A 61 4.02 6.26 9.57
C ILE A 61 4.58 5.50 10.78
N ASP A 62 3.97 5.68 11.95
CA ASP A 62 4.36 4.98 13.18
C ASP A 62 3.52 3.75 13.47
N GLN A 63 2.35 3.59 12.83
CA GLN A 63 1.41 2.51 13.09
C GLN A 63 1.44 1.40 12.02
N SER A 64 1.98 1.67 10.86
CA SER A 64 2.08 0.70 9.77
C SER A 64 3.53 0.35 9.47
N PRO A 65 3.88 -0.93 9.31
CA PRO A 65 5.17 -1.32 8.76
C PRO A 65 5.34 -0.87 7.30
N ASP A 66 4.23 -0.65 6.61
CA ASP A 66 4.19 -0.10 5.24
C ASP A 66 4.02 1.42 5.30
N ARG A 67 5.14 2.12 5.21
CA ARG A 67 5.18 3.59 5.29
C ARG A 67 4.63 4.30 4.06
N GLY A 68 4.53 3.59 2.94
CA GLY A 68 3.89 4.08 1.72
C GLY A 68 2.36 3.90 1.70
N ALA A 69 1.80 3.13 2.64
CA ALA A 69 0.35 2.91 2.69
C ALA A 69 -0.40 4.19 3.05
N ARG A 70 -1.34 4.56 2.19
CA ARG A 70 -2.19 5.75 2.36
C ARG A 70 -3.65 5.35 2.37
N MET A 71 -4.41 5.89 3.30
CA MET A 71 -5.87 5.70 3.39
C MET A 71 -6.57 6.88 2.73
N PRO A 72 -7.43 6.65 1.73
CA PRO A 72 -8.20 7.73 1.14
C PRO A 72 -9.21 8.29 2.15
N ALA A 73 -9.37 9.61 2.16
CA ALA A 73 -10.48 10.26 2.84
C ALA A 73 -11.77 10.03 2.04
N ASP A 74 -12.86 9.70 2.74
CA ASP A 74 -14.18 9.51 2.12
C ASP A 74 -14.83 10.85 1.78
N ALA A 75 -14.51 11.90 2.54
CA ALA A 75 -14.96 13.26 2.27
C ALA A 75 -13.93 14.27 2.75
N VAL A 76 -13.75 15.32 1.93
CA VAL A 76 -12.96 16.52 2.28
C VAL A 76 -13.79 17.75 1.94
N THR A 77 -13.96 18.64 2.89
CA THR A 77 -14.70 19.90 2.72
C THR A 77 -13.85 21.09 3.16
N VAL A 78 -13.75 22.09 2.30
CA VAL A 78 -13.08 23.36 2.58
C VAL A 78 -14.08 24.49 2.37
N ALA A 79 -14.35 25.27 3.44
CA ALA A 79 -15.28 26.38 3.40
C ALA A 79 -14.68 27.58 4.16
N GLY A 80 -14.21 28.57 3.44
CA GLY A 80 -13.45 29.70 4.02
C GLY A 80 -12.18 29.19 4.72
N THR A 81 -12.09 29.36 6.02
CA THR A 81 -10.99 28.85 6.85
C THR A 81 -11.29 27.46 7.47
N SER A 82 -12.48 26.91 7.27
CA SER A 82 -12.84 25.59 7.81
C SER A 82 -12.33 24.49 6.88
N PHE A 83 -11.65 23.48 7.47
CA PHE A 83 -11.23 22.24 6.82
C PHE A 83 -11.83 21.06 7.56
N LYS A 84 -12.54 20.18 6.86
CA LYS A 84 -13.12 18.95 7.44
C LYS A 84 -12.78 17.76 6.57
N MET A 85 -12.46 16.64 7.24
CA MET A 85 -12.13 15.39 6.58
C MET A 85 -12.69 14.20 7.35
N THR A 86 -13.11 13.16 6.64
CA THR A 86 -13.49 11.85 7.23
C THR A 86 -12.72 10.72 6.57
N VAL A 87 -12.31 9.73 7.38
CA VAL A 87 -11.65 8.50 6.95
C VAL A 87 -12.42 7.33 7.55
N ALA A 88 -13.43 6.83 6.84
CA ALA A 88 -14.38 5.83 7.31
C ALA A 88 -13.71 4.51 7.66
N ALA A 89 -12.68 4.11 6.92
CA ALA A 89 -11.92 2.88 7.14
C ALA A 89 -11.40 2.73 8.57
N ILE A 90 -11.11 3.85 9.24
CA ILE A 90 -10.61 3.88 10.62
C ILE A 90 -11.57 4.60 11.56
N ARG A 91 -12.79 4.95 11.12
CA ARG A 91 -13.78 5.77 11.84
C ARG A 91 -13.17 7.07 12.35
N GLY A 92 -12.26 7.66 11.58
CA GLY A 92 -11.55 8.89 11.91
C GLY A 92 -12.20 10.11 11.26
N SER A 93 -12.14 11.26 11.94
CA SER A 93 -12.50 12.56 11.38
C SER A 93 -11.59 13.66 11.88
N PHE A 94 -11.37 14.69 11.06
CA PHE A 94 -10.64 15.89 11.44
C PHE A 94 -11.49 17.13 11.15
N ASP A 95 -11.62 18.02 12.12
CA ASP A 95 -12.28 19.32 12.00
C ASP A 95 -11.26 20.39 12.43
N GLY A 96 -10.82 21.21 11.48
CA GLY A 96 -9.74 22.16 11.69
C GLY A 96 -10.00 23.52 11.08
N THR A 97 -9.20 24.48 11.52
CA THR A 97 -9.18 25.86 11.02
C THR A 97 -7.85 26.14 10.34
N ILE A 98 -7.91 26.57 9.09
CA ILE A 98 -6.75 26.96 8.29
C ILE A 98 -6.27 28.33 8.80
N ALA A 99 -4.98 28.43 9.09
CA ALA A 99 -4.36 29.70 9.48
C ALA A 99 -4.37 30.71 8.33
N SER A 100 -4.31 31.99 8.65
CA SER A 100 -4.37 33.08 7.67
C SER A 100 -3.21 33.07 6.66
N ASP A 101 -2.07 32.49 7.03
CA ASP A 101 -0.89 32.30 6.16
C ASP A 101 -0.98 31.04 5.27
N GLY A 102 -2.01 30.17 5.46
CA GLY A 102 -2.22 28.96 4.69
C GLY A 102 -1.21 27.84 4.99
N ASN A 103 -0.41 27.95 6.05
CA ASN A 103 0.68 27.01 6.33
C ASN A 103 0.41 26.06 7.51
N SER A 104 -0.70 26.25 8.21
CA SER A 104 -1.13 25.32 9.26
C SER A 104 -2.66 25.15 9.30
N ILE A 105 -3.10 23.99 9.77
CA ILE A 105 -4.50 23.65 10.02
C ILE A 105 -4.56 23.11 11.45
N ALA A 106 -5.08 23.89 12.37
CA ALA A 106 -5.21 23.50 13.77
C ALA A 106 -6.64 23.06 14.07
N GLY A 107 -6.80 21.90 14.74
CA GLY A 107 -8.13 21.36 14.96
C GLY A 107 -8.14 20.16 15.88
N THR A 108 -9.18 19.33 15.70
CA THR A 108 -9.44 18.14 16.51
C THR A 108 -9.56 16.93 15.61
N TRP A 109 -8.75 15.91 15.89
CA TRP A 109 -8.91 14.57 15.37
C TRP A 109 -9.81 13.77 16.30
N THR A 110 -10.80 13.09 15.74
CA THR A 110 -11.72 12.23 16.51
C THR A 110 -11.69 10.82 15.94
N GLN A 111 -11.24 9.88 16.77
CA GLN A 111 -11.26 8.43 16.50
C GLN A 111 -11.52 7.73 17.84
N GLY A 112 -12.79 7.74 18.28
CA GLY A 112 -13.19 7.43 19.65
C GLY A 112 -13.17 8.69 20.53
N ALA A 113 -12.02 9.03 21.13
CA ALA A 113 -11.85 10.28 21.88
C ALA A 113 -11.31 11.42 20.99
N PRO A 114 -11.73 12.68 21.25
CA PRO A 114 -11.17 13.83 20.54
C PRO A 114 -9.75 14.14 21.02
N LEU A 115 -8.83 14.38 20.07
CA LEU A 115 -7.43 14.71 20.31
C LEU A 115 -7.07 15.98 19.53
N PRO A 116 -6.31 16.94 20.12
CA PRO A 116 -5.83 18.07 19.39
C PRO A 116 -4.82 17.61 18.31
N LEU A 117 -4.94 18.18 17.11
CA LEU A 117 -4.03 17.95 16.00
C LEU A 117 -3.77 19.27 15.28
N THR A 118 -2.50 19.58 15.08
CA THR A 118 -2.08 20.66 14.19
C THR A 118 -1.31 20.03 13.03
N LEU A 119 -1.81 20.25 11.83
CA LEU A 119 -1.14 19.90 10.59
C LEU A 119 -0.37 21.14 10.10
N THR A 120 0.89 20.98 9.75
CA THR A 120 1.73 22.02 9.14
C THR A 120 2.10 21.59 7.72
N ARG A 121 2.14 22.55 6.80
CA ARG A 121 2.56 22.29 5.43
C ARG A 121 3.99 21.77 5.42
N ALA A 122 4.20 20.61 4.82
CA ALA A 122 5.52 20.06 4.63
C ALA A 122 6.29 20.83 3.56
N THR A 123 7.56 21.08 3.83
CA THR A 123 8.51 21.68 2.87
C THR A 123 9.62 20.66 2.60
N PRO A 124 10.44 20.83 1.56
CA PRO A 124 11.59 19.94 1.32
C PRO A 124 12.54 19.82 2.52
N ALA A 125 12.59 20.85 3.38
CA ALA A 125 13.40 20.88 4.59
C ALA A 125 12.75 20.18 5.79
N THR A 126 11.41 20.22 5.88
CA THR A 126 10.66 19.73 7.04
C THR A 126 9.90 18.43 6.78
N ALA A 127 9.71 18.03 5.51
CA ALA A 127 9.03 16.80 5.15
C ALA A 127 9.71 15.60 5.82
N TRP A 128 8.86 14.70 6.35
CA TRP A 128 9.35 13.45 6.86
C TRP A 128 10.06 12.67 5.75
N LYS A 129 11.23 12.13 6.07
CA LYS A 129 12.01 11.31 5.15
C LYS A 129 11.97 9.86 5.60
N ASP A 130 11.73 8.96 4.63
CA ASP A 130 11.84 7.54 4.89
C ASP A 130 13.29 7.19 5.26
N PRO A 131 13.53 6.55 6.41
CA PRO A 131 14.87 6.13 6.82
C PRO A 131 15.37 4.89 6.04
N SER A 132 14.54 4.22 5.27
CA SER A 132 14.95 3.07 4.46
C SER A 132 15.92 3.51 3.35
N PRO A 133 17.02 2.78 3.14
CA PRO A 133 18.07 3.17 2.19
C PRO A 133 17.72 2.80 0.74
N HIS A 134 16.49 2.97 0.31
CA HIS A 134 16.10 2.74 -1.08
C HIS A 134 16.17 4.03 -1.91
N THR A 135 16.23 3.86 -3.22
CA THR A 135 15.91 4.92 -4.19
C THR A 135 14.55 4.64 -4.82
N ALA A 136 13.71 5.65 -4.92
CA ALA A 136 12.43 5.54 -5.60
C ALA A 136 12.55 6.04 -7.05
N SER A 137 11.97 5.29 -7.98
CA SER A 137 11.89 5.64 -9.39
C SER A 137 10.54 5.21 -9.96
N PHE A 138 10.25 5.61 -11.21
CA PHE A 138 9.00 5.24 -11.87
C PHE A 138 9.26 4.57 -13.20
N VAL A 139 8.57 3.45 -13.43
CA VAL A 139 8.57 2.74 -14.72
C VAL A 139 7.20 2.87 -15.35
N THR A 140 7.16 3.26 -16.63
CA THR A 140 5.92 3.27 -17.39
C THR A 140 5.64 1.86 -17.92
N SER A 141 4.56 1.23 -17.45
CA SER A 141 4.17 -0.13 -17.86
C SER A 141 3.30 -0.14 -19.11
N GLU A 142 2.45 0.86 -19.23
CA GLU A 142 1.64 1.13 -20.43
C GLU A 142 1.36 2.64 -20.50
N ARG A 143 0.68 3.08 -21.57
CA ARG A 143 0.38 4.50 -21.74
C ARG A 143 -0.25 5.07 -20.48
N ASP A 144 0.35 6.14 -19.95
CA ASP A 144 -0.11 6.90 -18.78
C ASP A 144 -0.16 6.13 -17.45
N VAL A 145 0.40 4.91 -17.39
CA VAL A 145 0.51 4.14 -16.13
C VAL A 145 1.96 4.03 -15.71
N LYS A 146 2.29 4.74 -14.64
CA LYS A 146 3.60 4.71 -13.98
C LYS A 146 3.52 3.89 -12.71
N LEU A 147 4.49 3.01 -12.52
CA LEU A 147 4.63 2.16 -11.35
C LEU A 147 5.81 2.66 -10.53
N GLU A 148 5.59 2.87 -9.24
CA GLU A 148 6.66 3.13 -8.28
C GLU A 148 7.53 1.89 -8.13
N VAL A 149 8.83 2.10 -8.22
CA VAL A 149 9.85 1.07 -8.05
C VAL A 149 10.83 1.53 -6.99
N LEU A 150 10.97 0.72 -5.94
CA LEU A 150 11.96 0.92 -4.89
C LEU A 150 13.17 0.04 -5.17
N ASP A 151 14.36 0.63 -5.19
CA ASP A 151 15.63 -0.08 -5.37
C ASP A 151 16.47 0.10 -4.08
N TRP A 152 16.61 -0.99 -3.32
CA TRP A 152 17.45 -1.01 -2.11
C TRP A 152 18.92 -1.29 -2.43
N GLY A 153 19.27 -1.52 -3.70
CA GLY A 153 20.64 -1.81 -4.12
C GLY A 153 21.04 -3.26 -3.86
N GLY A 154 22.31 -3.46 -3.63
CA GLY A 154 22.96 -4.75 -3.49
C GLY A 154 23.94 -5.02 -4.63
N PRO A 155 24.56 -6.22 -4.73
CA PRO A 155 25.52 -6.55 -5.76
C PRO A 155 24.93 -6.45 -7.16
N SER A 156 25.61 -5.76 -8.07
CA SER A 156 25.21 -5.65 -9.49
C SER A 156 25.43 -6.95 -10.27
N THR A 157 26.21 -7.86 -9.73
CA THR A 157 26.46 -9.19 -10.30
C THR A 157 25.78 -10.24 -9.44
N GLY A 158 25.03 -11.13 -10.05
CA GLY A 158 24.31 -12.17 -9.32
C GLY A 158 22.79 -12.11 -9.55
N ARG A 159 22.04 -12.64 -8.61
CA ARG A 159 20.58 -12.67 -8.73
C ARG A 159 19.95 -11.38 -8.27
N THR A 160 18.95 -10.96 -9.02
CA THR A 160 18.03 -9.90 -8.60
C THR A 160 16.78 -10.52 -8.01
N LEU A 161 16.32 -9.98 -6.88
CA LEU A 161 15.02 -10.26 -6.29
C LEU A 161 14.07 -9.12 -6.62
N VAL A 162 12.86 -9.47 -7.06
CA VAL A 162 11.78 -8.50 -7.25
C VAL A 162 10.66 -8.84 -6.27
N LEU A 163 10.34 -7.91 -5.39
CA LEU A 163 9.37 -8.06 -4.31
C LEU A 163 8.03 -7.45 -4.72
N VAL A 164 6.95 -8.22 -4.56
CA VAL A 164 5.58 -7.86 -4.96
C VAL A 164 4.67 -7.88 -3.73
N PRO A 165 4.07 -6.73 -3.33
CA PRO A 165 3.31 -6.62 -2.10
C PRO A 165 1.91 -7.24 -2.18
N GLY A 166 1.30 -7.45 -1.02
CA GLY A 166 -0.09 -7.88 -0.88
C GLY A 166 -1.11 -6.79 -1.27
N LEU A 167 -2.39 -7.14 -1.18
CA LEU A 167 -3.48 -6.20 -1.42
C LEU A 167 -3.45 -5.08 -0.36
N GLY A 168 -3.53 -3.84 -0.81
CA GLY A 168 -3.52 -2.67 0.08
C GLY A 168 -2.12 -2.22 0.52
N ASN A 169 -1.08 -3.01 0.25
CA ASN A 169 0.29 -2.65 0.57
C ASN A 169 1.01 -2.02 -0.64
N THR A 170 2.06 -1.27 -0.31
CA THR A 170 3.08 -0.78 -1.24
C THR A 170 4.37 -1.58 -1.10
N ALA A 171 5.36 -1.32 -1.95
CA ALA A 171 6.67 -1.97 -1.85
C ALA A 171 7.40 -1.65 -0.53
N HIS A 172 7.06 -0.54 0.14
CA HIS A 172 7.63 -0.15 1.44
C HIS A 172 7.39 -1.15 2.56
N ILE A 173 6.40 -2.06 2.42
CA ILE A 173 6.18 -3.15 3.38
C ILE A 173 7.43 -4.04 3.54
N PHE A 174 8.29 -4.06 2.53
CA PHE A 174 9.51 -4.87 2.52
C PHE A 174 10.78 -4.12 2.95
N ASP A 175 10.70 -2.85 3.38
CA ASP A 175 11.88 -2.03 3.72
C ASP A 175 12.85 -2.75 4.67
N VAL A 176 12.33 -3.44 5.67
CA VAL A 176 13.15 -4.18 6.64
C VAL A 176 13.73 -5.46 6.02
N LEU A 177 12.91 -6.26 5.37
CA LEU A 177 13.34 -7.51 4.74
C LEU A 177 14.36 -7.25 3.63
N ALA A 178 14.06 -6.28 2.75
CA ALA A 178 14.89 -5.95 1.60
C ALA A 178 16.31 -5.56 2.01
N THR A 179 16.45 -4.69 3.00
CA THR A 179 17.78 -4.25 3.48
C THR A 179 18.67 -5.38 3.98
N LYS A 180 18.09 -6.47 4.51
CA LYS A 180 18.84 -7.66 4.95
C LYS A 180 19.27 -8.54 3.79
N LEU A 181 18.52 -8.53 2.71
CA LEU A 181 18.81 -9.30 1.50
C LEU A 181 19.87 -8.62 0.62
N THR A 182 20.07 -7.30 0.73
CA THR A 182 21.03 -6.53 -0.10
C THR A 182 22.48 -6.93 0.08
N ALA A 183 22.83 -7.61 1.17
CA ALA A 183 24.18 -8.15 1.34
C ALA A 183 24.56 -9.20 0.28
N ARG A 184 23.59 -9.85 -0.35
CA ARG A 184 23.79 -10.97 -1.28
C ARG A 184 23.09 -10.80 -2.63
N TYR A 185 22.03 -9.99 -2.69
CA TYR A 185 21.16 -9.86 -3.86
C TYR A 185 20.91 -8.39 -4.17
N HIS A 186 20.72 -8.09 -5.45
CA HIS A 186 20.12 -6.82 -5.83
C HIS A 186 18.61 -6.92 -5.57
N VAL A 187 18.04 -6.00 -4.79
CA VAL A 187 16.66 -6.09 -4.32
C VAL A 187 15.84 -4.90 -4.80
N ILE A 188 14.75 -5.20 -5.47
CA ILE A 188 13.81 -4.24 -6.05
C ILE A 188 12.41 -4.56 -5.57
N GLY A 189 11.60 -3.55 -5.26
CA GLY A 189 10.19 -3.68 -4.97
C GLY A 189 9.35 -2.95 -5.99
N VAL A 190 8.17 -3.49 -6.32
CA VAL A 190 7.23 -2.87 -7.26
C VAL A 190 5.93 -2.60 -6.53
N THR A 191 5.55 -1.33 -6.42
CA THR A 191 4.22 -0.96 -5.91
C THR A 191 3.20 -1.14 -7.03
N ARG A 192 2.17 -1.95 -6.77
CA ARG A 192 1.09 -2.26 -7.72
C ARG A 192 0.35 -1.00 -8.14
N ARG A 193 -0.11 -0.94 -9.42
CA ARG A 193 -1.05 0.11 -9.86
C ARG A 193 -2.22 0.26 -8.89
N GLY A 194 -2.62 1.49 -8.63
CA GLY A 194 -3.71 1.83 -7.71
C GLY A 194 -3.31 1.95 -6.24
N PHE A 195 -2.03 1.76 -5.91
CA PHE A 195 -1.52 1.87 -4.54
C PHE A 195 -0.28 2.76 -4.47
N GLY A 196 -0.04 3.36 -3.30
CA GLY A 196 1.11 4.23 -3.05
C GLY A 196 1.22 5.36 -4.07
N ASP A 197 2.41 5.55 -4.58
CA ASP A 197 2.71 6.57 -5.59
C ASP A 197 2.58 6.05 -7.04
N SER A 198 2.15 4.79 -7.22
CA SER A 198 1.82 4.24 -8.54
C SER A 198 0.53 4.83 -9.08
N SER A 199 0.44 4.99 -10.40
CA SER A 199 -0.79 5.45 -11.09
C SER A 199 -2.00 4.59 -10.74
N ALA A 200 -3.16 5.22 -10.61
CA ALA A 200 -4.44 4.58 -10.33
C ALA A 200 -5.41 4.71 -11.54
N PRO A 201 -5.20 3.94 -12.62
CA PRO A 201 -6.07 3.98 -13.78
C PRO A 201 -7.48 3.48 -13.44
N ALA A 202 -8.49 3.86 -14.25
CA ALA A 202 -9.88 3.46 -14.03
C ALA A 202 -10.13 1.95 -14.23
N SER A 203 -9.21 1.22 -14.87
CA SER A 203 -9.34 -0.21 -15.21
C SER A 203 -7.98 -0.88 -15.33
N GLY A 204 -7.96 -2.18 -15.66
CA GLY A 204 -6.72 -2.92 -15.87
C GLY A 204 -6.17 -3.55 -14.59
N TYR A 205 -7.04 -4.05 -13.73
CA TYR A 205 -6.67 -4.66 -12.44
C TYR A 205 -6.77 -6.20 -12.45
N GLY A 206 -6.95 -6.82 -13.61
CA GLY A 206 -6.96 -8.29 -13.71
C GLY A 206 -5.57 -8.89 -13.48
N ALA A 207 -5.52 -10.11 -12.95
CA ALA A 207 -4.31 -10.82 -12.55
C ALA A 207 -3.20 -10.84 -13.60
N ASP A 208 -3.55 -11.14 -14.86
CA ASP A 208 -2.57 -11.15 -15.95
C ASP A 208 -2.02 -9.76 -16.27
N ARG A 209 -2.85 -8.71 -16.18
CA ARG A 209 -2.40 -7.34 -16.37
C ARG A 209 -1.44 -6.90 -15.26
N LEU A 210 -1.73 -7.28 -14.02
CA LEU A 210 -0.84 -7.01 -12.88
C LEU A 210 0.50 -7.75 -13.01
N GLY A 211 0.48 -8.99 -13.50
CA GLY A 211 1.70 -9.73 -13.85
C GLY A 211 2.50 -9.04 -14.97
N ASP A 212 1.82 -8.54 -16.01
CA ASP A 212 2.47 -7.80 -17.09
C ASP A 212 3.11 -6.48 -16.62
N ASP A 213 2.57 -5.86 -15.58
CA ASP A 213 3.17 -4.68 -14.94
C ASP A 213 4.54 -5.02 -14.34
N VAL A 214 4.62 -6.12 -13.61
CA VAL A 214 5.90 -6.58 -13.04
C VAL A 214 6.90 -6.91 -14.15
N LEU A 215 6.45 -7.54 -15.24
CA LEU A 215 7.28 -7.82 -16.41
C LEU A 215 7.78 -6.53 -17.08
N ALA A 216 6.94 -5.50 -17.19
CA ALA A 216 7.34 -4.20 -17.74
C ALA A 216 8.46 -3.56 -16.90
N VAL A 217 8.43 -3.69 -15.58
CA VAL A 217 9.51 -3.23 -14.69
C VAL A 217 10.78 -4.05 -14.92
N ILE A 218 10.69 -5.37 -15.03
CA ILE A 218 11.82 -6.26 -15.32
C ILE A 218 12.48 -5.88 -16.64
N ASP A 219 11.69 -5.59 -17.67
CA ASP A 219 12.17 -5.21 -19.01
C ASP A 219 12.82 -3.82 -19.02
N ALA A 220 12.17 -2.83 -18.40
CA ALA A 220 12.68 -1.47 -18.32
C ALA A 220 14.03 -1.39 -17.59
N LEU A 221 14.19 -2.19 -16.54
CA LEU A 221 15.43 -2.29 -15.76
C LEU A 221 16.42 -3.30 -16.32
N LYS A 222 16.10 -3.99 -17.44
CA LYS A 222 16.92 -4.99 -18.11
C LYS A 222 17.37 -6.14 -17.17
N ILE A 223 16.49 -6.55 -16.26
CA ILE A 223 16.76 -7.61 -15.31
C ILE A 223 16.61 -8.96 -16.03
N SER A 224 17.63 -9.80 -15.93
CA SER A 224 17.63 -11.14 -16.53
C SER A 224 17.22 -12.18 -15.48
N LYS A 225 16.13 -12.88 -15.73
CA LYS A 225 15.65 -14.02 -14.92
C LYS A 225 15.71 -13.77 -13.40
N PRO A 226 14.99 -12.77 -12.86
CA PRO A 226 14.94 -12.53 -11.42
C PRO A 226 14.29 -13.69 -10.69
N VAL A 227 14.48 -13.75 -9.37
CA VAL A 227 13.59 -14.44 -8.46
C VAL A 227 12.50 -13.46 -8.03
N LEU A 228 11.24 -13.83 -8.19
CA LEU A 228 10.13 -13.03 -7.71
C LEU A 228 9.68 -13.52 -6.33
N ALA A 229 9.46 -12.61 -5.39
CA ALA A 229 8.88 -12.94 -4.09
C ALA A 229 7.61 -12.11 -3.87
N GLY A 230 6.49 -12.78 -3.67
CA GLY A 230 5.17 -12.15 -3.52
C GLY A 230 4.56 -12.46 -2.16
N HIS A 231 4.04 -11.41 -1.50
CA HIS A 231 3.26 -11.53 -0.28
C HIS A 231 1.77 -11.55 -0.60
N SER A 232 1.02 -12.44 0.08
CA SER A 232 -0.44 -12.44 -0.03
C SER A 232 -0.88 -12.40 -1.49
N LEU A 233 -1.72 -11.45 -1.90
CA LEU A 233 -2.20 -11.31 -3.27
C LEU A 233 -1.07 -11.17 -4.30
N GLY A 234 0.14 -10.75 -3.93
CA GLY A 234 1.30 -10.78 -4.81
C GLY A 234 1.59 -12.16 -5.41
N GLY A 235 1.14 -13.23 -4.74
CA GLY A 235 1.19 -14.60 -5.27
C GLY A 235 0.39 -14.81 -6.56
N GLU A 236 -0.68 -14.05 -6.80
CA GLU A 236 -1.44 -14.09 -8.04
C GLU A 236 -0.62 -13.58 -9.24
N GLU A 237 0.12 -12.48 -9.04
CA GLU A 237 1.02 -11.92 -10.07
C GLU A 237 2.18 -12.88 -10.36
N LEU A 238 2.75 -13.51 -9.31
CA LEU A 238 3.77 -14.54 -9.48
C LEU A 238 3.25 -15.71 -10.31
N SER A 239 2.06 -16.18 -10.00
CA SER A 239 1.41 -17.31 -10.71
C SER A 239 1.09 -16.95 -12.16
N SER A 240 0.61 -15.75 -12.41
CA SER A 240 0.41 -15.21 -13.76
C SER A 240 1.69 -15.27 -14.59
N ILE A 241 2.80 -14.74 -14.05
CA ILE A 241 4.08 -14.73 -14.73
C ILE A 241 4.63 -16.15 -14.90
N GLY A 242 4.65 -16.94 -13.83
CA GLY A 242 5.20 -18.29 -13.86
C GLY A 242 4.42 -19.28 -14.74
N SER A 243 3.13 -19.02 -14.95
CA SER A 243 2.28 -19.82 -15.86
C SER A 243 2.45 -19.43 -17.32
N ARG A 244 2.49 -18.12 -17.60
CA ARG A 244 2.50 -17.56 -18.97
C ARG A 244 3.91 -17.42 -19.54
N TYR A 245 4.89 -17.11 -18.69
CA TYR A 245 6.26 -16.75 -19.11
C TYR A 245 7.32 -17.41 -18.20
N PRO A 246 7.30 -18.75 -18.05
CA PRO A 246 8.20 -19.45 -17.11
C PRO A 246 9.68 -19.23 -17.37
N GLU A 247 10.07 -18.95 -18.61
CA GLU A 247 11.44 -18.67 -19.01
C GLU A 247 11.96 -17.31 -18.53
N ARG A 248 11.06 -16.41 -18.13
CA ARG A 248 11.37 -15.04 -17.71
C ARG A 248 11.88 -14.95 -16.26
N VAL A 249 11.70 -15.97 -15.46
CA VAL A 249 12.04 -15.99 -14.03
C VAL A 249 12.92 -17.18 -13.68
N ALA A 250 13.74 -17.05 -12.65
CA ALA A 250 14.55 -18.14 -12.13
C ALA A 250 13.82 -18.98 -11.10
N GLY A 251 12.88 -18.39 -10.38
CA GLY A 251 12.08 -19.04 -9.36
C GLY A 251 11.08 -18.09 -8.72
N LEU A 252 10.11 -18.64 -8.00
CA LEU A 252 9.05 -17.89 -7.31
C LEU A 252 9.05 -18.22 -5.83
N ILE A 253 8.85 -17.20 -5.00
CA ILE A 253 8.75 -17.30 -3.55
C ILE A 253 7.40 -16.73 -3.11
N TYR A 254 6.55 -17.57 -2.54
CA TYR A 254 5.23 -17.19 -2.02
C TYR A 254 5.36 -16.99 -0.51
N LEU A 255 5.19 -15.75 -0.06
CA LEU A 255 5.24 -15.36 1.35
C LEU A 255 3.81 -15.27 1.89
N ASP A 256 3.31 -16.37 2.45
CA ASP A 256 1.91 -16.57 2.85
C ASP A 256 0.95 -16.19 1.72
N ALA A 257 1.23 -16.71 0.52
CA ALA A 257 0.66 -16.25 -0.74
C ALA A 257 0.19 -17.37 -1.68
N GLY A 258 0.39 -18.64 -1.33
CA GLY A 258 0.07 -19.80 -2.17
C GLY A 258 -1.39 -20.26 -2.06
N TYR A 259 -2.35 -19.34 -1.94
CA TYR A 259 -3.77 -19.66 -1.77
C TYR A 259 -4.53 -19.77 -3.11
N SER A 260 -5.85 -19.88 -3.07
CA SER A 260 -6.71 -20.15 -4.23
C SER A 260 -6.60 -19.12 -5.37
N TYR A 261 -6.19 -17.92 -5.09
CA TYR A 261 -5.90 -16.90 -6.11
C TYR A 261 -4.56 -17.13 -6.83
N ALA A 262 -3.63 -17.82 -6.18
CA ALA A 262 -2.32 -18.13 -6.75
C ALA A 262 -2.30 -19.52 -7.42
N TYR A 263 -3.02 -20.51 -6.87
CA TYR A 263 -3.15 -21.84 -7.45
C TYR A 263 -4.58 -22.33 -7.31
N TYR A 264 -5.19 -22.64 -8.44
CA TYR A 264 -6.57 -23.15 -8.47
C TYR A 264 -6.59 -24.68 -8.35
N ALA A 265 -7.20 -25.15 -7.27
CA ALA A 265 -7.53 -26.55 -7.05
C ALA A 265 -9.07 -26.70 -6.98
N PRO A 266 -9.72 -27.35 -7.96
CA PRO A 266 -11.18 -27.35 -8.07
C PRO A 266 -11.91 -27.98 -6.88
N ASP A 267 -11.25 -28.92 -6.20
CA ASP A 267 -11.84 -29.66 -5.06
C ASP A 267 -11.60 -28.95 -3.70
N ILE A 268 -10.93 -27.81 -3.70
CA ILE A 268 -10.62 -27.07 -2.46
C ILE A 268 -11.48 -25.81 -2.38
N GLU A 269 -12.26 -25.73 -1.30
CA GLU A 269 -13.06 -24.54 -1.03
C GLU A 269 -12.18 -23.29 -0.81
N PRO A 270 -12.35 -22.22 -1.61
CA PRO A 270 -11.60 -21.00 -1.43
C PRO A 270 -12.00 -20.31 -0.13
N PHE A 271 -11.13 -19.42 0.38
CA PHE A 271 -11.54 -18.53 1.47
C PHE A 271 -12.73 -17.68 1.05
N PRO A 272 -13.70 -17.46 1.96
CA PRO A 272 -14.82 -16.57 1.68
C PRO A 272 -14.30 -15.17 1.39
N ALA A 273 -14.57 -14.68 0.20
CA ALA A 273 -14.28 -13.30 -0.16
C ALA A 273 -15.44 -12.39 0.28
N PRO A 274 -15.15 -11.17 0.74
CA PRO A 274 -16.21 -10.19 0.98
C PRO A 274 -16.99 -9.93 -0.33
N PRO A 275 -18.27 -9.56 -0.27
CA PRO A 275 -19.02 -9.18 -1.46
C PRO A 275 -18.26 -8.09 -2.23
N THR A 276 -17.98 -8.33 -3.51
CA THR A 276 -17.19 -7.39 -4.33
C THR A 276 -17.80 -5.99 -4.34
N THR A 277 -19.13 -5.88 -4.29
CA THR A 277 -19.86 -4.60 -4.24
C THR A 277 -19.58 -3.74 -3.01
N SER A 278 -19.03 -4.32 -1.93
CA SER A 278 -18.65 -3.60 -0.71
C SER A 278 -17.20 -3.10 -0.73
N LEU A 279 -16.42 -3.44 -1.75
CA LEU A 279 -15.02 -3.07 -1.87
C LEU A 279 -14.84 -1.76 -2.66
N PRO A 280 -13.76 -1.00 -2.42
CA PRO A 280 -13.37 0.11 -3.30
C PRO A 280 -13.19 -0.36 -4.76
N PRO A 281 -13.42 0.50 -5.77
CA PRO A 281 -13.40 0.11 -7.19
C PRO A 281 -12.13 -0.63 -7.64
N ILE A 282 -10.97 -0.20 -7.18
CA ILE A 282 -9.68 -0.86 -7.48
C ILE A 282 -9.67 -2.30 -6.95
N MET A 283 -10.07 -2.50 -5.70
CA MET A 283 -10.15 -3.84 -5.10
C MET A 283 -11.20 -4.71 -5.77
N GLN A 284 -12.34 -4.12 -6.19
CA GLN A 284 -13.34 -4.83 -7.01
C GLN A 284 -12.71 -5.33 -8.32
N GLY A 285 -11.96 -4.47 -9.02
CA GLY A 285 -11.29 -4.81 -10.27
C GLY A 285 -10.30 -5.97 -10.10
N ILE A 286 -9.51 -5.96 -9.04
CA ILE A 286 -8.56 -7.04 -8.70
C ILE A 286 -9.33 -8.33 -8.43
N MET A 287 -10.31 -8.30 -7.51
CA MET A 287 -11.04 -9.50 -7.09
C MET A 287 -11.86 -10.14 -8.22
N SER A 288 -12.41 -9.32 -9.13
CA SER A 288 -13.16 -9.80 -10.30
C SER A 288 -12.28 -10.25 -11.47
N GLY A 289 -11.04 -9.80 -11.51
CA GLY A 289 -10.07 -10.10 -12.57
C GLY A 289 -9.20 -11.32 -12.31
N ARG A 290 -9.48 -12.11 -11.26
CA ARG A 290 -8.76 -13.34 -10.90
C ARG A 290 -8.78 -14.37 -12.01
N GLN A 291 -7.69 -15.13 -12.10
CA GLN A 291 -7.51 -16.23 -13.05
C GLN A 291 -7.29 -17.55 -12.32
N ASN A 292 -7.53 -18.67 -13.00
CA ASN A 292 -7.32 -20.01 -12.46
C ASN A 292 -5.98 -20.57 -12.96
N TYR A 293 -4.92 -20.36 -12.19
CA TYR A 293 -3.60 -20.92 -12.49
C TYR A 293 -3.51 -22.34 -11.97
N THR A 294 -3.33 -23.31 -12.87
CA THR A 294 -3.23 -24.75 -12.55
C THR A 294 -1.86 -25.34 -12.87
N ARG A 295 -1.00 -24.59 -13.57
CA ARG A 295 0.32 -25.04 -13.98
C ARG A 295 1.34 -23.91 -13.89
N ILE A 296 2.37 -24.10 -13.07
CA ILE A 296 3.44 -23.15 -12.85
C ILE A 296 4.79 -23.91 -12.91
N PRO A 297 5.37 -24.10 -14.12
CA PRO A 297 6.49 -25.02 -14.33
C PRO A 297 7.85 -24.37 -14.04
N VAL A 298 7.97 -23.64 -12.93
CA VAL A 298 9.22 -23.00 -12.45
C VAL A 298 9.53 -23.50 -11.05
N PRO A 299 10.78 -23.40 -10.56
CA PRO A 299 11.10 -23.68 -9.16
C PRO A 299 10.30 -22.79 -8.22
N ILE A 300 9.72 -23.36 -7.17
CA ILE A 300 8.86 -22.63 -6.21
C ILE A 300 9.29 -22.93 -4.78
N LEU A 301 9.32 -21.86 -3.98
CA LEU A 301 9.27 -21.90 -2.51
C LEU A 301 7.94 -21.28 -2.07
N ALA A 302 7.13 -22.01 -1.32
CA ALA A 302 5.92 -21.48 -0.71
C ALA A 302 6.05 -21.56 0.82
N ILE A 303 6.07 -20.41 1.47
CA ILE A 303 6.13 -20.27 2.93
C ILE A 303 4.74 -19.88 3.42
N TYR A 304 4.16 -20.69 4.30
CA TYR A 304 2.85 -20.44 4.89
C TYR A 304 3.00 -20.13 6.37
N ALA A 305 2.24 -19.16 6.84
CA ALA A 305 2.03 -18.88 8.27
C ALA A 305 1.03 -19.89 8.85
N LEU A 306 1.47 -21.13 9.10
CA LEU A 306 0.58 -22.22 9.53
C LEU A 306 1.15 -23.02 10.70
N PRO A 307 0.38 -23.15 11.81
CA PRO A 307 -0.84 -22.40 12.13
C PRO A 307 -0.55 -20.92 12.41
N HIS A 308 -1.51 -20.04 12.06
CA HIS A 308 -1.39 -18.61 12.30
C HIS A 308 -1.40 -18.26 13.81
N ASP A 309 -0.69 -17.23 14.19
CA ASP A 309 -0.77 -16.65 15.53
C ASP A 309 -1.93 -15.65 15.61
N PRO A 310 -3.01 -15.93 16.36
CA PRO A 310 -4.07 -14.97 16.56
C PRO A 310 -3.68 -13.81 17.50
N GLY A 311 -2.48 -13.87 18.09
CA GLY A 311 -2.02 -12.95 19.12
C GLY A 311 -2.42 -13.38 20.54
N ALA A 312 -1.53 -13.16 21.52
CA ALA A 312 -1.69 -13.63 22.90
C ALA A 312 -2.98 -13.10 23.57
N ALA A 313 -3.39 -11.86 23.23
CA ALA A 313 -4.58 -11.21 23.79
C ALA A 313 -5.84 -11.37 22.92
N ALA A 314 -5.81 -12.23 21.89
CA ALA A 314 -6.95 -12.40 20.99
C ALA A 314 -8.19 -12.93 21.73
N PRO A 315 -9.38 -12.36 21.49
CA PRO A 315 -10.64 -12.89 22.01
C PRO A 315 -10.89 -14.33 21.55
N ALA A 316 -11.65 -15.12 22.34
CA ALA A 316 -11.97 -16.51 22.02
C ALA A 316 -12.59 -16.69 20.61
N ALA A 317 -13.47 -15.77 20.20
CA ALA A 317 -14.07 -15.80 18.87
C ALA A 317 -13.03 -15.61 17.74
N VAL A 318 -12.03 -14.75 17.95
CA VAL A 318 -10.93 -14.53 16.99
C VAL A 318 -10.07 -15.79 16.89
N ARG A 319 -9.72 -16.40 18.02
CA ARG A 319 -8.95 -17.66 18.02
C ARG A 319 -9.69 -18.77 17.27
N ALA A 320 -10.99 -18.98 17.58
CA ALA A 320 -11.80 -19.99 16.88
C ALA A 320 -11.91 -19.74 15.38
N GLN A 321 -12.03 -18.48 14.96
CA GLN A 321 -12.04 -18.12 13.55
C GLN A 321 -10.69 -18.38 12.89
N THR A 322 -9.57 -18.06 13.57
CA THR A 322 -8.22 -18.36 13.08
C THR A 322 -8.02 -19.86 12.89
N GLU A 323 -8.39 -20.67 13.87
CA GLU A 323 -8.32 -22.14 13.78
C GLU A 323 -9.15 -22.68 12.60
N ALA A 324 -10.38 -22.19 12.40
CA ALA A 324 -11.20 -22.57 11.25
C ALA A 324 -10.60 -22.15 9.91
N ASN A 325 -9.96 -20.98 9.85
CA ASN A 325 -9.25 -20.52 8.66
C ASN A 325 -7.99 -21.36 8.41
N ASP A 326 -7.26 -21.78 9.45
CA ASP A 326 -6.07 -22.61 9.34
C ASP A 326 -6.37 -23.98 8.75
N VAL A 327 -7.52 -24.56 9.04
CA VAL A 327 -7.96 -25.82 8.40
C VAL A 327 -8.09 -25.64 6.88
N LYS A 328 -8.68 -24.53 6.43
CA LYS A 328 -8.82 -24.20 5.01
C LYS A 328 -7.45 -23.87 4.37
N ALA A 329 -6.62 -23.09 5.06
CA ALA A 329 -5.29 -22.73 4.61
C ALA A 329 -4.39 -23.98 4.45
N GLU A 330 -4.46 -24.93 5.39
CA GLU A 330 -3.72 -26.18 5.30
C GLU A 330 -4.20 -27.06 4.13
N ALA A 331 -5.52 -27.09 3.86
CA ALA A 331 -6.03 -27.79 2.69
C ALA A 331 -5.50 -27.19 1.38
N GLN A 332 -5.45 -25.86 1.29
CA GLN A 332 -4.90 -25.16 0.13
C GLN A 332 -3.39 -25.37 0.00
N ALA A 333 -2.63 -25.32 1.11
CA ALA A 333 -1.19 -25.59 1.11
C ALA A 333 -0.87 -27.01 0.62
N LYS A 334 -1.65 -28.01 1.06
CA LYS A 334 -1.53 -29.40 0.57
C LYS A 334 -1.86 -29.53 -0.92
N ALA A 335 -2.90 -28.85 -1.39
CA ALA A 335 -3.25 -28.86 -2.80
C ALA A 335 -2.18 -28.17 -3.65
N PHE A 336 -1.62 -27.07 -3.19
CA PHE A 336 -0.51 -26.39 -3.84
C PHE A 336 0.73 -27.28 -3.95
N GLU A 337 1.09 -27.98 -2.85
CA GLU A 337 2.20 -28.92 -2.78
C GLU A 337 2.01 -30.11 -3.71
N ALA A 338 0.81 -30.70 -3.71
CA ALA A 338 0.49 -31.87 -4.54
C ALA A 338 0.37 -31.54 -6.03
N GLY A 339 -0.16 -30.36 -6.36
CA GLY A 339 -0.43 -29.95 -7.75
C GLY A 339 0.76 -29.32 -8.46
N LEU A 340 1.78 -28.86 -7.73
CA LEU A 340 2.96 -28.21 -8.28
C LEU A 340 4.25 -28.97 -7.87
N PRO A 341 4.70 -29.94 -8.69
CA PRO A 341 5.84 -30.81 -8.35
C PRO A 341 7.17 -30.08 -8.12
N THR A 342 7.29 -28.85 -8.60
CA THR A 342 8.47 -27.98 -8.40
C THR A 342 8.42 -27.18 -7.10
N ALA A 343 7.32 -27.28 -6.36
CA ALA A 343 7.12 -26.50 -5.15
C ALA A 343 7.72 -27.19 -3.91
N ARG A 344 8.52 -26.46 -3.18
CA ARG A 344 8.89 -26.75 -1.79
C ARG A 344 8.00 -25.92 -0.89
N VAL A 345 7.19 -26.60 -0.08
CA VAL A 345 6.24 -25.97 0.85
C VAL A 345 6.79 -26.00 2.26
N VAL A 346 6.85 -24.85 2.92
CA VAL A 346 7.31 -24.67 4.30
C VAL A 346 6.19 -24.08 5.12
N ARG A 347 5.94 -24.64 6.29
CA ARG A 347 4.96 -24.14 7.27
C ARG A 347 5.71 -23.59 8.46
N ILE A 348 5.52 -22.30 8.75
CA ILE A 348 6.12 -21.63 9.91
C ILE A 348 5.03 -21.45 10.97
N PRO A 349 5.11 -22.18 12.08
CA PRO A 349 4.08 -22.12 13.12
C PRO A 349 4.16 -20.82 13.91
N ARG A 350 3.04 -20.33 14.37
CA ARG A 350 2.90 -19.10 15.17
C ARG A 350 3.41 -17.85 14.44
N ALA A 351 3.34 -17.86 13.13
CA ALA A 351 3.54 -16.70 12.29
C ALA A 351 2.22 -15.96 12.08
N ASN A 352 2.27 -14.67 11.80
CA ASN A 352 1.12 -13.95 11.29
C ASN A 352 1.18 -13.86 9.75
N HIS A 353 0.12 -13.32 9.14
CA HIS A 353 0.04 -13.17 7.69
C HIS A 353 1.24 -12.43 7.06
N TYR A 354 1.87 -11.52 7.79
CA TYR A 354 3.13 -10.88 7.41
C TYR A 354 4.31 -11.73 7.93
N VAL A 355 4.43 -12.95 7.41
CA VAL A 355 5.40 -13.96 7.88
C VAL A 355 6.84 -13.45 7.90
N PHE A 356 7.20 -12.58 6.96
CA PHE A 356 8.51 -11.95 6.87
C PHE A 356 8.74 -10.83 7.90
N VAL A 357 7.70 -10.44 8.64
CA VAL A 357 7.79 -9.52 9.79
C VAL A 357 7.80 -10.32 11.09
N SER A 358 6.87 -11.26 11.27
CA SER A 358 6.73 -12.01 12.52
C SER A 358 7.82 -13.06 12.72
N ASN A 359 8.28 -13.70 11.64
CA ASN A 359 9.23 -14.81 11.65
C ASN A 359 10.39 -14.58 10.67
N GLU A 360 10.91 -13.37 10.66
CA GLU A 360 11.89 -12.87 9.68
C GLU A 360 13.09 -13.79 9.51
N ALA A 361 13.70 -14.26 10.63
CA ALA A 361 14.89 -15.09 10.57
C ALA A 361 14.65 -16.43 9.85
N ASP A 362 13.48 -17.04 10.08
CA ASP A 362 13.09 -18.28 9.40
C ASP A 362 12.83 -18.03 7.91
N VAL A 363 12.14 -16.96 7.58
CA VAL A 363 11.87 -16.57 6.19
C VAL A 363 13.17 -16.30 5.43
N LEU A 364 14.08 -15.52 5.99
CA LEU A 364 15.39 -15.24 5.37
C LEU A 364 16.16 -16.53 5.10
N ARG A 365 16.25 -17.43 6.07
CA ARG A 365 16.94 -18.72 5.94
C ARG A 365 16.34 -19.56 4.80
N GLU A 366 15.01 -19.67 4.73
CA GLU A 366 14.32 -20.43 3.69
C GLU A 366 14.50 -19.80 2.31
N MET A 367 14.38 -18.46 2.20
CA MET A 367 14.63 -17.74 0.96
C MET A 367 16.07 -17.92 0.46
N GLU A 368 17.06 -17.70 1.31
CA GLU A 368 18.48 -17.87 0.94
C GLU A 368 18.79 -19.29 0.50
N THR A 369 18.29 -20.30 1.23
CA THR A 369 18.47 -21.72 0.89
C THR A 369 17.88 -22.02 -0.49
N PHE A 370 16.66 -21.53 -0.75
CA PHE A 370 16.00 -21.74 -2.04
C PHE A 370 16.74 -21.04 -3.18
N ILE A 371 17.10 -19.77 -3.00
CA ILE A 371 17.80 -19.00 -4.05
C ILE A 371 19.14 -19.63 -4.38
N ALA A 372 19.87 -20.11 -3.38
CA ALA A 372 21.14 -20.80 -3.58
C ALA A 372 21.02 -22.15 -4.34
N SER A 373 19.84 -22.78 -4.30
CA SER A 373 19.57 -24.03 -5.03
C SER A 373 19.24 -23.84 -6.51
N LEU A 374 18.93 -22.61 -6.94
CA LEU A 374 18.56 -22.30 -8.32
C LEU A 374 19.80 -22.31 -9.22
N LYS A 375 19.68 -22.93 -10.40
CA LYS A 375 20.71 -22.99 -11.43
C LYS A 375 20.86 -21.68 -12.23
#